data_6a1b5c8250ff5bf705e325283b0534a1
#
_entry.id   6a1b5c8250ff5bf705e325283b0534a1
#
_cell.length_a   1.000
_cell.length_b   1.000
_cell.length_c   1.000
_cell.angle_alpha   90.00
_cell.angle_beta   90.00
_cell.angle_gamma   90.00
#
_symmetry.space_group_name_H-M   'P 1'
#
loop_
_entity.id
_entity.type
_entity.pdbx_description
1 polymer ?
#
loop_
_entity_poly.entity_id
_entity_poly.type
_entity_poly.pdbx_seq_one_letter_code
_entity_poly.pdbx_strand_id
1 'polypeptide(L)'
;MTARILIVQCRMDHPEINARTFRFACRTVELYRALRRAGGAAWEIAPQFLDAGTSIGANLEEATGGQSKRDFIAKVCIALKQAREARFWLRLIRVSGLPPSKAVAADLQEVNEIVAILITIVRRAKDSLENR
;
A
#
# COMPACT_ATOMS: atom_id res chain seq x y z
N MET A 1 -17.56 2.72 -18.05
CA MET A 1 -16.94 1.39 -17.98
C MET A 1 -18.04 0.33 -18.01
N THR A 2 -17.90 -0.68 -18.84
CA THR A 2 -18.92 -1.72 -18.96
C THR A 2 -18.73 -2.77 -17.86
N ALA A 3 -19.83 -3.47 -17.51
CA ALA A 3 -19.78 -4.58 -16.54
C ALA A 3 -18.81 -5.68 -16.96
N ARG A 4 -18.67 -5.90 -18.28
CA ARG A 4 -17.74 -6.89 -18.84
C ARG A 4 -16.27 -6.56 -18.49
N ILE A 5 -15.89 -5.29 -18.56
CA ILE A 5 -14.54 -4.86 -18.20
C ILE A 5 -14.29 -5.12 -16.72
N LEU A 6 -15.28 -4.83 -15.86
CA LEU A 6 -15.18 -5.09 -14.42
C LEU A 6 -15.01 -6.58 -14.13
N ILE A 7 -15.74 -7.46 -14.83
CA ILE A 7 -15.65 -8.91 -14.65
C ILE A 7 -14.26 -9.43 -15.05
N VAL A 8 -13.73 -8.94 -16.18
CA VAL A 8 -12.38 -9.34 -16.62
C VAL A 8 -11.32 -8.86 -15.65
N GLN A 9 -11.47 -7.64 -15.15
CA GLN A 9 -10.55 -7.08 -14.16
C GLN A 9 -10.57 -7.84 -12.85
N CYS A 10 -11.71 -8.39 -12.45
CA CYS A 10 -11.84 -9.15 -11.21
C CYS A 10 -10.97 -10.42 -11.17
N ARG A 11 -10.39 -10.82 -12.28
CA ARG A 11 -9.49 -11.98 -12.31
C ARG A 11 -8.07 -11.64 -11.92
N MET A 12 -7.63 -10.42 -12.20
CA MET A 12 -6.24 -10.01 -12.04
C MET A 12 -6.08 -8.69 -11.30
N ASP A 13 -7.16 -7.99 -11.01
CA ASP A 13 -7.08 -6.80 -10.20
C ASP A 13 -8.16 -6.84 -9.11
N HIS A 14 -8.05 -5.93 -8.18
CA HIS A 14 -8.94 -5.83 -7.05
C HIS A 14 -9.29 -4.35 -6.87
N PRO A 15 -10.35 -3.86 -7.56
CA PRO A 15 -10.68 -2.43 -7.55
C PRO A 15 -10.80 -1.80 -6.17
N GLU A 16 -11.31 -2.57 -5.19
CA GLU A 16 -11.44 -2.08 -3.83
C GLU A 16 -10.10 -1.78 -3.20
N ILE A 17 -9.12 -2.70 -3.34
CA ILE A 17 -7.80 -2.49 -2.76
C ILE A 17 -7.04 -1.40 -3.52
N ASN A 18 -7.24 -1.29 -4.82
CA ASN A 18 -6.64 -0.20 -5.59
C ASN A 18 -7.15 1.15 -5.12
N ALA A 19 -8.45 1.28 -4.88
CA ALA A 19 -9.04 2.50 -4.34
C ALA A 19 -8.54 2.80 -2.92
N ARG A 20 -8.46 1.78 -2.06
CA ARG A 20 -7.98 1.94 -0.69
C ARG A 20 -6.52 2.38 -0.66
N THR A 21 -5.68 1.77 -1.48
CA THR A 21 -4.25 2.11 -1.50
C THR A 21 -4.00 3.48 -2.13
N PHE A 22 -4.87 3.92 -3.05
CA PHE A 22 -4.82 5.29 -3.53
C PHE A 22 -5.17 6.29 -2.41
N ARG A 23 -6.24 6.02 -1.67
CA ARG A 23 -6.59 6.86 -0.51
C ARG A 23 -5.47 6.88 0.53
N PHE A 24 -4.85 5.73 0.75
CA PHE A 24 -3.70 5.64 1.65
C PHE A 24 -2.53 6.50 1.15
N ALA A 25 -2.29 6.52 -0.15
CA ALA A 25 -1.27 7.38 -0.74
C ALA A 25 -1.58 8.87 -0.50
N CYS A 26 -2.84 9.26 -0.63
CA CYS A 26 -3.26 10.64 -0.34
C CYS A 26 -3.01 11.00 1.13
N ARG A 27 -3.34 10.09 2.04
CA ARG A 27 -3.06 10.28 3.47
C ARG A 27 -1.57 10.36 3.74
N THR A 28 -0.79 9.55 3.03
CA THR A 28 0.68 9.58 3.14
C THR A 28 1.23 10.96 2.77
N VAL A 29 0.70 11.58 1.71
CA VAL A 29 1.12 12.93 1.31
C VAL A 29 0.81 13.94 2.41
N GLU A 30 -0.38 13.85 3.00
CA GLU A 30 -0.77 14.74 4.10
C GLU A 30 0.15 14.58 5.31
N LEU A 31 0.43 13.34 5.69
CA LEU A 31 1.33 13.03 6.81
C LEU A 31 2.75 13.49 6.51
N TYR A 32 3.21 13.28 5.29
CA TYR A 32 4.51 13.77 4.85
C TYR A 32 4.64 15.28 5.06
N ARG A 33 3.64 16.05 4.66
CA ARG A 33 3.63 17.49 4.86
C ARG A 33 3.72 17.86 6.33
N ALA A 34 2.99 17.15 7.19
CA ALA A 34 3.02 17.40 8.63
C ALA A 34 4.39 17.06 9.24
N LEU A 35 4.99 15.95 8.81
CA LEU A 35 6.32 15.55 9.26
C LEU A 35 7.39 16.57 8.83
N ARG A 36 7.29 17.08 7.63
CA ARG A 36 8.22 18.12 7.14
C ARG A 36 8.07 19.42 7.92
N ARG A 37 6.85 19.82 8.25
CA ARG A 37 6.62 21.02 9.07
C ARG A 37 7.17 20.87 10.48
N ALA A 38 7.16 19.64 11.02
CA ALA A 38 7.64 19.38 12.37
C ALA A 38 9.16 19.52 12.49
N GLY A 39 9.89 19.28 11.40
CA GLY A 39 11.35 19.39 11.40
C GLY A 39 12.04 18.26 12.16
N GLY A 40 13.34 18.40 12.37
CA GLY A 40 14.13 17.42 13.13
C GLY A 40 14.05 16.01 12.55
N ALA A 41 13.93 15.00 13.42
CA ALA A 41 13.85 13.60 13.00
C ALA A 41 12.65 13.35 12.10
N ALA A 42 11.53 14.01 12.37
CA ALA A 42 10.33 13.89 11.51
C ALA A 42 10.64 14.32 10.07
N TRP A 43 11.36 15.41 9.90
CA TRP A 43 11.78 15.89 8.59
C TRP A 43 12.64 14.84 7.88
N GLU A 44 13.59 14.25 8.61
CA GLU A 44 14.56 13.31 8.03
C GLU A 44 13.93 11.99 7.57
N ILE A 45 12.94 11.47 8.30
CA ILE A 45 12.30 10.21 7.93
C ILE A 45 11.15 10.38 6.94
N ALA A 46 10.65 11.60 6.77
CA ALA A 46 9.48 11.88 5.94
C ALA A 46 9.61 11.37 4.49
N PRO A 47 10.75 11.57 3.79
CA PRO A 47 10.88 11.07 2.42
C PRO A 47 10.78 9.54 2.32
N GLN A 48 11.31 8.82 3.31
CA GLN A 48 11.25 7.35 3.33
C GLN A 48 9.80 6.87 3.47
N PHE A 49 9.04 7.52 4.34
CA PHE A 49 7.64 7.19 4.52
C PHE A 49 6.82 7.54 3.27
N LEU A 50 7.11 8.69 2.64
CA LEU A 50 6.43 9.11 1.41
C LEU A 50 6.62 8.06 0.32
N ASP A 51 7.85 7.63 0.10
CA ASP A 51 8.18 6.61 -0.90
C ASP A 51 7.41 5.32 -0.64
N ALA A 52 7.48 4.80 0.57
CA ALA A 52 6.82 3.54 0.91
C ALA A 52 5.31 3.65 0.78
N GLY A 53 4.71 4.68 1.36
CA GLY A 53 3.25 4.83 1.40
C GLY A 53 2.60 5.06 0.03
N THR A 54 3.31 5.72 -0.89
CA THR A 54 2.80 5.96 -2.24
C THR A 54 3.10 4.80 -3.19
N SER A 55 4.12 4.02 -2.91
CA SER A 55 4.52 2.90 -3.77
C SER A 55 3.57 1.70 -3.70
N ILE A 56 2.79 1.58 -2.64
CA ILE A 56 1.81 0.50 -2.51
C ILE A 56 0.83 0.55 -3.67
N GLY A 57 0.11 1.65 -3.78
CA GLY A 57 -0.88 1.84 -4.82
C GLY A 57 -0.28 1.87 -6.23
N ALA A 58 0.89 2.49 -6.38
CA ALA A 58 1.57 2.55 -7.67
C ALA A 58 1.88 1.15 -8.20
N ASN A 59 2.36 0.25 -7.36
CA ASN A 59 2.64 -1.13 -7.77
C ASN A 59 1.37 -1.92 -8.08
N LEU A 60 0.28 -1.65 -7.35
CA LEU A 60 -1.00 -2.30 -7.64
C LEU A 60 -1.59 -1.84 -8.99
N GLU A 61 -1.43 -0.57 -9.32
CA GLU A 61 -1.82 -0.06 -10.64
C GLU A 61 -1.05 -0.77 -11.75
N GLU A 62 0.26 -0.95 -11.56
CA GLU A 62 1.08 -1.69 -12.51
C GLU A 62 0.69 -3.16 -12.59
N ALA A 63 0.31 -3.77 -11.47
CA ALA A 63 -0.15 -5.16 -11.44
C ALA A 63 -1.41 -5.35 -12.27
N THR A 64 -2.33 -4.39 -12.23
CA THR A 64 -3.56 -4.41 -13.00
C THR A 64 -3.29 -4.49 -14.51
N GLY A 65 -2.24 -3.81 -14.98
CA GLY A 65 -1.82 -3.84 -16.38
C GLY A 65 -0.86 -4.96 -16.72
N GLY A 66 -0.62 -5.88 -15.79
CA GLY A 66 0.35 -6.96 -15.96
C GLY A 66 0.01 -7.92 -17.10
N GLN A 67 1.06 -8.44 -17.75
CA GLN A 67 0.92 -9.30 -18.93
C GLN A 67 0.65 -10.75 -18.58
N SER A 68 0.90 -11.17 -17.35
CA SER A 68 0.76 -12.56 -16.92
C SER A 68 0.43 -12.63 -15.43
N LYS A 69 -0.03 -13.80 -14.99
CA LYS A 69 -0.29 -14.04 -13.57
C LYS A 69 0.99 -13.96 -12.73
N ARG A 70 2.10 -14.42 -13.27
CA ARG A 70 3.41 -14.30 -12.59
C ARG A 70 3.81 -12.84 -12.40
N ASP A 71 3.59 -12.03 -13.42
CA ASP A 71 3.82 -10.59 -13.38
C ASP A 71 2.95 -9.92 -12.33
N PHE A 72 1.67 -10.27 -12.30
CA PHE A 72 0.72 -9.80 -11.30
C PHE A 72 1.21 -10.12 -9.89
N ILE A 73 1.59 -11.37 -9.64
CA ILE A 73 2.09 -11.80 -8.33
C ILE A 73 3.35 -11.02 -7.94
N ALA A 74 4.27 -10.86 -8.87
CA ALA A 74 5.51 -10.12 -8.62
C ALA A 74 5.22 -8.68 -8.19
N LYS A 75 4.32 -8.00 -8.87
CA LYS A 75 3.95 -6.61 -8.55
C LYS A 75 3.22 -6.50 -7.22
N VAL A 76 2.31 -7.41 -6.94
CA VAL A 76 1.60 -7.42 -5.65
C VAL A 76 2.57 -7.71 -4.50
N CYS A 77 3.55 -8.57 -4.71
CA CYS A 77 4.60 -8.81 -3.72
C CYS A 77 5.42 -7.56 -3.42
N ILE A 78 5.72 -6.75 -4.43
CA ILE A 78 6.40 -5.47 -4.23
C ILE A 78 5.51 -4.52 -3.43
N ALA A 79 4.22 -4.44 -3.77
CA ALA A 79 3.26 -3.62 -3.03
C ALA A 79 3.19 -4.04 -1.55
N LEU A 80 3.16 -5.33 -1.27
CA LEU A 80 3.14 -5.87 0.09
C LEU A 80 4.41 -5.46 0.86
N LYS A 81 5.55 -5.55 0.22
CA LYS A 81 6.82 -5.13 0.79
C LYS A 81 6.79 -3.64 1.17
N GLN A 82 6.27 -2.80 0.28
CA GLN A 82 6.12 -1.37 0.54
C GLN A 82 5.12 -1.08 1.66
N ALA A 83 4.04 -1.85 1.74
CA ALA A 83 3.07 -1.71 2.82
C ALA A 83 3.70 -2.03 4.18
N ARG A 84 4.53 -3.06 4.26
CA ARG A 84 5.26 -3.40 5.48
C ARG A 84 6.25 -2.29 5.86
N GLU A 85 6.90 -1.68 4.89
CA GLU A 85 7.81 -0.58 5.16
C GLU A 85 7.05 0.65 5.65
N ALA A 86 5.94 0.99 5.01
CA ALA A 86 5.09 2.10 5.46
C ALA A 86 4.60 1.88 6.90
N ARG A 87 4.22 0.64 7.23
CA ARG A 87 3.83 0.26 8.59
C ARG A 87 4.97 0.47 9.57
N PHE A 88 6.18 0.11 9.19
CA PHE A 88 7.37 0.34 10.02
C PHE A 88 7.51 1.83 10.36
N TRP A 89 7.45 2.70 9.37
CA TRP A 89 7.58 4.14 9.59
C TRP A 89 6.46 4.70 10.48
N LEU A 90 5.22 4.25 10.26
CA LEU A 90 4.09 4.69 11.08
C LEU A 90 4.24 4.27 12.54
N ARG A 91 4.70 3.04 12.77
CA ARG A 91 4.98 2.56 14.14
C ARG A 91 6.09 3.38 14.79
N LEU A 92 7.14 3.66 14.04
CA LEU A 92 8.26 4.46 14.52
C LEU A 92 7.81 5.88 14.91
N ILE A 93 7.03 6.52 14.05
CA ILE A 93 6.47 7.86 14.31
C ILE A 93 5.66 7.83 15.60
N ARG A 94 4.79 6.84 15.77
CA ARG A 94 3.92 6.73 16.93
C ARG A 94 4.69 6.50 18.22
N VAL A 95 5.57 5.52 18.23
CA VAL A 95 6.31 5.12 19.42
C VAL A 95 7.32 6.20 19.85
N SER A 96 7.94 6.86 18.89
CA SER A 96 8.90 7.93 19.14
C SER A 96 8.24 9.26 19.49
N GLY A 97 6.92 9.35 19.41
CA GLY A 97 6.19 10.57 19.71
C GLY A 97 6.46 11.72 18.75
N LEU A 98 6.87 11.43 17.53
CA LEU A 98 7.08 12.46 16.52
C LEU A 98 5.73 13.05 16.08
N PRO A 99 5.63 14.40 15.94
CA PRO A 99 4.38 14.95 15.42
C PRO A 99 4.14 14.49 13.97
N PRO A 100 2.93 14.11 13.60
CA PRO A 100 1.69 14.11 14.36
C PRO A 100 1.34 12.72 14.93
N SER A 101 2.05 12.27 15.95
CA SER A 101 1.98 10.89 16.46
C SER A 101 0.57 10.40 16.82
N LYS A 102 -0.32 11.31 17.22
CA LYS A 102 -1.71 10.93 17.54
C LYS A 102 -2.55 10.66 16.29
N ALA A 103 -2.21 11.30 15.18
CA ALA A 103 -2.98 11.17 13.93
C ALA A 103 -2.68 9.87 13.20
N VAL A 104 -1.57 9.20 13.52
CA VAL A 104 -1.14 8.00 12.77
C VAL A 104 -1.86 6.73 13.19
N ALA A 105 -2.65 6.73 14.27
CA ALA A 105 -3.33 5.52 14.75
C ALA A 105 -4.26 4.94 13.68
N ALA A 106 -5.05 5.80 13.03
CA ALA A 106 -5.96 5.38 11.96
C ALA A 106 -5.19 4.86 10.74
N ASP A 107 -4.09 5.52 10.39
CA ASP A 107 -3.27 5.12 9.24
C ASP A 107 -2.56 3.79 9.53
N LEU A 108 -2.16 3.56 10.78
CA LEU A 108 -1.60 2.28 11.22
C LEU A 108 -2.59 1.15 11.07
N GLN A 109 -3.84 1.37 11.51
CA GLN A 109 -4.90 0.38 11.36
C GLN A 109 -5.15 0.09 9.88
N GLU A 110 -5.21 1.12 9.06
CA GLU A 110 -5.45 0.96 7.63
C GLU A 110 -4.33 0.17 6.95
N VAL A 111 -3.06 0.48 7.23
CA VAL A 111 -1.96 -0.26 6.60
C VAL A 111 -1.90 -1.71 7.08
N ASN A 112 -2.30 -1.99 8.32
CA ASN A 112 -2.40 -3.37 8.81
C ASN A 112 -3.43 -4.16 8.00
N GLU A 113 -4.57 -3.55 7.70
CA GLU A 113 -5.61 -4.18 6.89
C GLU A 113 -5.14 -4.36 5.44
N ILE A 114 -4.46 -3.36 4.89
CA ILE A 114 -3.88 -3.45 3.54
C ILE A 114 -2.89 -4.62 3.46
N VAL A 115 -2.01 -4.76 4.44
CA VAL A 115 -1.04 -5.87 4.50
C VAL A 115 -1.78 -7.21 4.49
N ALA A 116 -2.82 -7.36 5.33
CA ALA A 116 -3.59 -8.60 5.40
C ALA A 116 -4.27 -8.93 4.07
N ILE A 117 -4.85 -7.92 3.41
CA ILE A 117 -5.50 -8.10 2.11
C ILE A 117 -4.49 -8.52 1.05
N LEU A 118 -3.33 -7.87 0.99
CA LEU A 118 -2.31 -8.18 0.00
C LEU A 118 -1.73 -9.59 0.20
N ILE A 119 -1.55 -10.02 1.45
CA ILE A 119 -1.13 -11.40 1.75
C ILE A 119 -2.14 -12.39 1.17
N THR A 120 -3.43 -12.14 1.38
CA THR A 120 -4.50 -13.01 0.87
C THR A 120 -4.50 -13.05 -0.66
N ILE A 121 -4.34 -11.90 -1.31
CA ILE A 121 -4.30 -11.82 -2.77
C ILE A 121 -3.14 -12.63 -3.34
N VAL A 122 -1.94 -12.47 -2.76
CA VAL A 122 -0.75 -13.21 -3.20
C VAL A 122 -0.95 -14.71 -3.02
N ARG A 123 -1.47 -15.12 -1.87
CA ARG A 123 -1.71 -16.54 -1.58
C ARG A 123 -2.67 -17.16 -2.58
N ARG A 124 -3.80 -16.52 -2.82
CA ARG A 124 -4.82 -17.01 -3.77
C ARG A 124 -4.28 -17.06 -5.20
N ALA A 125 -3.51 -16.05 -5.60
CA ALA A 125 -2.93 -16.02 -6.93
C ALA A 125 -1.90 -17.13 -7.13
N LYS A 126 -1.07 -17.39 -6.12
CA LYS A 126 -0.09 -18.49 -6.15
C LYS A 126 -0.78 -19.85 -6.21
N ASP A 127 -1.80 -20.05 -5.38
CA ASP A 127 -2.56 -21.31 -5.39
C ASP A 127 -3.21 -21.53 -6.76
N SER A 128 -3.79 -20.52 -7.33
CA SER A 128 -4.40 -20.59 -8.66
C SER A 128 -3.37 -20.90 -9.75
N LEU A 129 -2.13 -20.45 -9.59
CA LEU A 129 -1.06 -20.72 -10.54
C LEU A 129 -0.57 -22.18 -10.45
N GLU A 130 -0.46 -22.72 -9.22
CA GLU A 130 0.01 -24.08 -8.97
C GLU A 130 -1.00 -25.14 -9.38
N ASN A 131 -2.28 -24.83 -9.31
CA ASN A 131 -3.36 -25.79 -9.58
C ASN A 131 -3.76 -25.86 -11.07
N ARG A 132 -2.89 -25.48 -11.98
CA ARG A 132 -3.12 -25.57 -13.42
C ARG A 132 -2.52 -26.81 -14.04
#